data_eb9160e1c4e1d11ac4594bb3deb0b419
#
_entry.id   eb9160e1c4e1d11ac4594bb3deb0b419
#
_cell.length_a   1.000
_cell.length_b   1.000
_cell.length_c   1.000
_cell.angle_alpha   90.00
_cell.angle_beta   90.00
_cell.angle_gamma   90.00
#
_symmetry.space_group_name_H-M   'P 1'
#
loop_
_entity.id
_entity.type
_entity.pdbx_description
1 polymer ?
#
loop_
_entity_poly.entity_id
_entity_poly.type
_entity_poly.pdbx_seq_one_letter_code
_entity_poly.pdbx_strand_id
1 'polypeptide(L)'
;MKTDSGSFDVTVVGGGVAGMATSIHLARAGLKVLCIGPDVDDSELVGESLDWSAPELLRAIGLPMETLLRDGTATYKRHVILKLRGGAEEHYVPSDWLAKPPFNVELRTIHVDRARLNRSIREIFLRSGATLLADKVFQVVRDGDRVSALKTESGSEIVSRWFVDASGLASSLFPRAFNLPSREFGPRKVAIWDYFTVPESIEGTTLHADCEGPFYTSWVWQIPIHPNTVSVGYVASGDDIKQRRQQGQSIQEIYDSQLKSYKGLRDLLEPPHASALRTTSFICRAHGKTSGPNWLVVGESAAMVDPMTSNGVTAALRHSLEASRLIARYRNREQLPWLPRTMYSRRVLDMANFFNSGIERVIYDWPIRNRIGALVAGDVYTIPAWSINNIYSRIQPSGLVSTMLFGLILATLRTAMNLLNWFCKRSRQAAQACATS
;
A
#
# COMPACT_ATOMS: atom_id res chain seq x y z
N MET A 1 17.66 33.50 -5.71
CA MET A 1 16.77 34.02 -6.76
C MET A 1 15.33 33.87 -6.26
N LYS A 2 14.59 34.95 -6.03
CA LYS A 2 13.15 34.87 -5.85
C LYS A 2 12.60 34.45 -7.22
N THR A 3 12.28 33.20 -7.39
CA THR A 3 11.45 32.78 -8.52
C THR A 3 10.14 33.52 -8.36
N ASP A 4 9.80 34.32 -9.36
CA ASP A 4 8.49 34.97 -9.49
C ASP A 4 7.45 33.83 -9.57
N SER A 5 7.04 33.37 -8.39
CA SER A 5 6.14 32.25 -8.22
C SER A 5 4.74 32.74 -8.54
N GLY A 6 4.36 32.62 -9.81
CA GLY A 6 2.94 32.69 -10.13
C GLY A 6 2.21 31.85 -9.10
N SER A 7 1.30 32.48 -8.35
CA SER A 7 0.69 31.88 -7.17
C SER A 7 0.05 30.53 -7.51
N PHE A 8 0.60 29.44 -6.95
CA PHE A 8 0.01 28.12 -7.06
C PHE A 8 -1.19 27.98 -6.08
N ASP A 9 -2.24 27.36 -6.53
CA ASP A 9 -3.39 27.05 -5.67
C ASP A 9 -3.04 25.94 -4.67
N VAL A 10 -2.29 24.94 -5.15
CA VAL A 10 -1.93 23.73 -4.38
C VAL A 10 -0.46 23.41 -4.55
N THR A 11 0.21 23.13 -3.43
CA THR A 11 1.54 22.49 -3.44
C THR A 11 1.44 21.06 -2.94
N VAL A 12 1.95 20.12 -3.75
CA VAL A 12 2.04 18.69 -3.43
C VAL A 12 3.51 18.34 -3.18
N VAL A 13 3.82 17.73 -2.04
CA VAL A 13 5.18 17.33 -1.67
C VAL A 13 5.36 15.83 -1.90
N GLY A 14 6.24 15.46 -2.80
CA GLY A 14 6.58 14.09 -3.16
C GLY A 14 6.26 13.76 -4.62
N GLY A 15 7.26 13.34 -5.39
CA GLY A 15 7.17 12.97 -6.80
C GLY A 15 6.83 11.50 -7.07
N GLY A 16 6.42 10.73 -6.04
CA GLY A 16 5.98 9.35 -6.19
C GLY A 16 4.54 9.21 -6.72
N VAL A 17 4.04 7.98 -6.80
CA VAL A 17 2.68 7.68 -7.33
C VAL A 17 1.59 8.53 -6.67
N ALA A 18 1.61 8.67 -5.33
CA ALA A 18 0.62 9.47 -4.62
C ALA A 18 0.66 10.95 -5.02
N GLY A 19 1.85 11.54 -5.09
CA GLY A 19 2.00 12.95 -5.45
C GLY A 19 1.66 13.25 -6.90
N MET A 20 2.16 12.42 -7.83
CA MET A 20 1.83 12.56 -9.26
C MET A 20 0.31 12.39 -9.50
N ALA A 21 -0.31 11.34 -8.94
CA ALA A 21 -1.75 11.12 -9.08
C ALA A 21 -2.58 12.27 -8.48
N THR A 22 -2.20 12.80 -7.31
CA THR A 22 -2.84 13.96 -6.71
C THR A 22 -2.73 15.17 -7.63
N SER A 23 -1.55 15.45 -8.16
CA SER A 23 -1.31 16.57 -9.05
C SER A 23 -2.10 16.48 -10.35
N ILE A 24 -2.19 15.27 -10.96
CA ILE A 24 -3.01 15.00 -12.14
C ILE A 24 -4.48 15.35 -11.87
N HIS A 25 -5.05 14.84 -10.76
CA HIS A 25 -6.44 15.09 -10.43
C HIS A 25 -6.72 16.57 -10.17
N LEU A 26 -5.84 17.27 -9.46
CA LEU A 26 -6.01 18.70 -9.13
C LEU A 26 -5.85 19.58 -10.37
N ALA A 27 -4.87 19.31 -11.24
CA ALA A 27 -4.69 20.02 -12.49
C ALA A 27 -5.89 19.86 -13.42
N ARG A 28 -6.43 18.64 -13.55
CA ARG A 28 -7.68 18.37 -14.29
C ARG A 28 -8.91 19.05 -13.69
N ALA A 29 -8.89 19.36 -12.40
CA ALA A 29 -9.93 20.15 -11.75
C ALA A 29 -9.74 21.67 -11.96
N GLY A 30 -8.75 22.10 -12.75
CA GLY A 30 -8.49 23.49 -13.10
C GLY A 30 -7.71 24.28 -12.05
N LEU A 31 -6.98 23.61 -11.16
CA LEU A 31 -6.13 24.24 -10.15
C LEU A 31 -4.69 24.37 -10.66
N LYS A 32 -3.99 25.44 -10.31
CA LYS A 32 -2.55 25.59 -10.53
C LYS A 32 -1.79 24.79 -9.50
N VAL A 33 -1.11 23.73 -9.94
CA VAL A 33 -0.46 22.75 -9.06
C VAL A 33 1.05 22.81 -9.20
N LEU A 34 1.75 22.89 -8.05
CA LEU A 34 3.18 22.68 -7.92
C LEU A 34 3.40 21.32 -7.25
N CYS A 35 4.12 20.42 -7.90
CA CYS A 35 4.62 19.19 -7.30
C CYS A 35 6.10 19.35 -7.00
N ILE A 36 6.52 19.14 -5.75
CA ILE A 36 7.92 19.22 -5.33
C ILE A 36 8.40 17.81 -4.99
N GLY A 37 9.44 17.34 -5.65
CA GLY A 37 10.03 16.04 -5.36
C GLY A 37 11.33 15.84 -6.08
N PRO A 38 12.24 15.00 -5.55
CA PRO A 38 13.46 14.64 -6.25
C PRO A 38 13.13 13.94 -7.56
N ASP A 39 14.06 13.99 -8.48
CA ASP A 39 14.04 13.14 -9.67
C ASP A 39 14.45 11.73 -9.21
N VAL A 40 13.48 10.85 -9.06
CA VAL A 40 13.69 9.54 -8.42
C VAL A 40 14.07 8.51 -9.47
N ASP A 41 15.14 7.76 -9.21
CA ASP A 41 15.43 6.53 -9.92
C ASP A 41 14.44 5.46 -9.46
N ASP A 42 13.61 4.98 -10.38
CA ASP A 42 12.55 4.00 -10.12
C ASP A 42 13.05 2.54 -10.10
N SER A 43 14.36 2.31 -10.25
CA SER A 43 14.95 0.98 -10.43
C SER A 43 14.83 0.07 -9.19
N GLU A 44 14.65 0.64 -8.01
CA GLU A 44 14.61 -0.11 -6.74
C GLU A 44 13.22 -0.21 -6.11
N LEU A 45 12.17 0.17 -6.82
CA LEU A 45 10.81 0.18 -6.26
C LEU A 45 10.17 -1.20 -6.27
N VAL A 46 9.68 -1.60 -5.10
CA VAL A 46 8.83 -2.79 -4.90
C VAL A 46 7.34 -2.40 -4.88
N GLY A 47 6.45 -3.39 -4.97
CA GLY A 47 4.98 -3.21 -4.95
C GLY A 47 4.36 -3.47 -6.32
N GLU A 48 4.75 -4.61 -6.91
CA GLU A 48 4.34 -5.03 -8.24
C GLU A 48 2.93 -5.63 -8.27
N SER A 49 2.44 -6.16 -7.16
CA SER A 49 1.09 -6.71 -7.10
C SER A 49 0.10 -5.65 -6.68
N LEU A 50 -0.99 -5.48 -7.43
CA LEU A 50 -2.02 -4.50 -7.14
C LEU A 50 -3.28 -5.16 -6.60
N ASP A 51 -4.02 -4.42 -5.80
CA ASP A 51 -5.29 -4.83 -5.25
C ASP A 51 -6.44 -4.68 -6.28
N TRP A 52 -7.58 -5.31 -6.00
CA TRP A 52 -8.73 -5.41 -6.91
C TRP A 52 -9.38 -4.06 -7.26
N SER A 53 -9.14 -3.01 -6.52
CA SER A 53 -9.65 -1.66 -6.79
C SER A 53 -8.68 -0.79 -7.60
N ALA A 54 -7.44 -1.25 -7.82
CA ALA A 54 -6.43 -0.48 -8.56
C ALA A 54 -6.82 -0.14 -10.01
N PRO A 55 -7.43 -1.06 -10.80
CA PRO A 55 -7.76 -0.77 -12.20
C PRO A 55 -8.64 0.47 -12.38
N GLU A 56 -9.66 0.65 -11.55
CA GLU A 56 -10.54 1.82 -11.61
C GLU A 56 -9.83 3.11 -11.22
N LEU A 57 -8.93 3.03 -10.25
CA LEU A 57 -8.14 4.18 -9.80
C LEU A 57 -7.08 4.58 -10.82
N LEU A 58 -6.45 3.62 -11.50
CA LEU A 58 -5.55 3.87 -12.62
C LEU A 58 -6.30 4.51 -13.80
N ARG A 59 -7.48 3.99 -14.15
CA ARG A 59 -8.33 4.59 -15.18
C ARG A 59 -8.69 6.03 -14.84
N ALA A 60 -8.95 6.36 -13.58
CA ALA A 60 -9.28 7.71 -13.14
C ALA A 60 -8.14 8.72 -13.39
N ILE A 61 -6.88 8.30 -13.35
CA ILE A 61 -5.73 9.14 -13.76
C ILE A 61 -5.44 9.09 -15.26
N GLY A 62 -6.21 8.34 -16.04
CA GLY A 62 -6.05 8.20 -17.49
C GLY A 62 -5.12 7.07 -17.92
N LEU A 63 -4.92 6.07 -17.06
CA LEU A 63 -4.10 4.89 -17.32
C LEU A 63 -4.94 3.61 -17.18
N PRO A 64 -5.76 3.25 -18.17
CA PRO A 64 -6.59 2.06 -18.12
C PRO A 64 -5.73 0.79 -18.14
N MET A 65 -6.16 -0.21 -17.38
CA MET A 65 -5.49 -1.51 -17.25
C MET A 65 -5.19 -2.16 -18.61
N GLU A 66 -6.09 -2.02 -19.55
CA GLU A 66 -6.00 -2.57 -20.90
C GLU A 66 -4.78 -2.01 -21.68
N THR A 67 -4.41 -0.76 -21.41
CA THR A 67 -3.20 -0.15 -21.99
C THR A 67 -1.96 -0.79 -21.40
N LEU A 68 -1.88 -0.94 -20.09
CA LEU A 68 -0.74 -1.54 -19.39
C LEU A 68 -0.53 -3.02 -19.79
N LEU A 69 -1.60 -3.76 -20.01
CA LEU A 69 -1.53 -5.14 -20.47
C LEU A 69 -1.02 -5.21 -21.91
N ARG A 70 -1.47 -4.33 -22.79
CA ARG A 70 -1.12 -4.32 -24.23
C ARG A 70 0.34 -3.92 -24.44
N ASP A 71 0.87 -2.98 -23.69
CA ASP A 71 2.26 -2.51 -23.82
C ASP A 71 3.26 -3.32 -23.01
N GLY A 72 2.80 -4.37 -22.32
CA GLY A 72 3.63 -5.27 -21.53
C GLY A 72 4.12 -4.70 -20.20
N THR A 73 3.53 -3.59 -19.73
CA THR A 73 3.81 -3.02 -18.40
C THR A 73 3.14 -3.85 -17.30
N ALA A 74 2.11 -4.62 -17.63
CA ALA A 74 1.34 -5.40 -16.68
C ALA A 74 1.08 -6.83 -17.15
N THR A 75 0.84 -7.72 -16.19
CA THR A 75 0.29 -9.06 -16.37
C THR A 75 -1.01 -9.21 -15.57
N TYR A 76 -1.86 -10.19 -15.95
CA TYR A 76 -3.07 -10.45 -15.18
C TYR A 76 -2.76 -11.06 -13.81
N LYS A 77 -3.45 -10.58 -12.79
CA LYS A 77 -3.52 -11.22 -11.48
C LYS A 77 -4.91 -11.82 -11.32
N ARG A 78 -5.05 -13.11 -11.67
CA ARG A 78 -6.33 -13.80 -11.63
C ARG A 78 -6.64 -14.42 -10.28
N HIS A 79 -5.59 -14.79 -9.53
CA HIS A 79 -5.73 -15.47 -8.25
C HIS A 79 -4.55 -15.16 -7.31
N VAL A 80 -4.73 -15.52 -6.07
CA VAL A 80 -3.68 -15.59 -5.05
C VAL A 80 -3.58 -17.04 -4.59
N ILE A 81 -2.38 -17.60 -4.64
CA ILE A 81 -2.07 -18.92 -4.14
C ILE A 81 -1.34 -18.75 -2.82
N LEU A 82 -1.83 -19.39 -1.77
CA LEU A 82 -1.13 -19.45 -0.48
C LEU A 82 -0.57 -20.85 -0.30
N LYS A 83 0.76 -20.95 -0.17
CA LYS A 83 1.48 -22.18 0.12
C LYS A 83 2.03 -22.11 1.53
N LEU A 84 1.52 -22.96 2.42
CA LEU A 84 2.04 -23.09 3.78
C LEU A 84 3.19 -24.08 3.78
N ARG A 85 4.26 -23.80 4.52
CA ARG A 85 5.38 -24.72 4.69
C ARG A 85 4.91 -25.98 5.40
N GLY A 86 5.17 -27.15 4.79
CA GLY A 86 4.72 -28.45 5.31
C GLY A 86 3.24 -28.73 5.19
N GLY A 87 2.46 -27.83 4.59
CA GLY A 87 1.01 -27.90 4.54
C GLY A 87 0.40 -27.88 3.14
N ALA A 88 -0.91 -27.74 3.11
CA ALA A 88 -1.71 -27.71 1.90
C ALA A 88 -1.41 -26.46 1.05
N GLU A 89 -1.51 -26.64 -0.25
CA GLU A 89 -1.58 -25.55 -1.21
C GLU A 89 -3.04 -25.09 -1.32
N GLU A 90 -3.30 -23.82 -1.01
CA GLU A 90 -4.64 -23.26 -1.12
C GLU A 90 -4.69 -22.24 -2.28
N HIS A 91 -5.49 -22.56 -3.28
CA HIS A 91 -5.83 -21.66 -4.36
C HIS A 91 -6.99 -20.77 -3.95
N TYR A 92 -6.74 -19.48 -3.88
CA TYR A 92 -7.75 -18.49 -3.61
C TYR A 92 -8.01 -17.65 -4.87
N VAL A 93 -9.17 -17.83 -5.46
CA VAL A 93 -9.65 -17.00 -6.57
C VAL A 93 -10.79 -16.12 -6.06
N PRO A 94 -10.51 -14.90 -5.60
CA PRO A 94 -11.50 -14.04 -4.96
C PRO A 94 -12.73 -13.78 -5.81
N SER A 95 -12.58 -13.83 -7.13
CA SER A 95 -13.67 -13.59 -8.07
C SER A 95 -14.68 -14.74 -8.20
N ASP A 96 -14.32 -15.96 -7.81
CA ASP A 96 -15.15 -17.12 -8.13
C ASP A 96 -16.53 -17.10 -7.49
N TRP A 97 -16.62 -16.74 -6.21
CA TRP A 97 -17.90 -16.64 -5.55
C TRP A 97 -18.61 -15.30 -5.80
N LEU A 98 -17.86 -14.22 -6.01
CA LEU A 98 -18.41 -12.92 -6.38
C LEU A 98 -18.94 -12.89 -7.81
N ALA A 99 -18.36 -13.69 -8.71
CA ALA A 99 -18.84 -13.83 -10.09
C ALA A 99 -20.18 -14.60 -10.19
N LYS A 100 -20.56 -15.34 -9.14
CA LYS A 100 -21.82 -16.11 -9.07
C LYS A 100 -22.98 -15.26 -8.52
N PRO A 101 -24.25 -15.65 -8.83
CA PRO A 101 -25.41 -15.03 -8.17
C PRO A 101 -25.30 -15.11 -6.64
N PRO A 102 -25.81 -14.12 -5.91
CA PRO A 102 -26.52 -12.93 -6.38
C PRO A 102 -25.58 -11.74 -6.76
N PHE A 103 -24.27 -11.88 -6.64
CA PHE A 103 -23.33 -10.76 -6.76
C PHE A 103 -23.03 -10.41 -8.21
N ASN A 104 -22.71 -11.39 -9.05
CA ASN A 104 -22.32 -11.22 -10.46
C ASN A 104 -21.24 -10.16 -10.68
N VAL A 105 -20.22 -10.15 -9.80
CA VAL A 105 -19.10 -9.19 -9.82
C VAL A 105 -17.83 -9.93 -10.22
N GLU A 106 -17.25 -9.57 -11.35
CA GLU A 106 -15.94 -10.05 -11.76
C GLU A 106 -14.86 -9.09 -11.24
N LEU A 107 -13.97 -9.59 -10.37
CA LEU A 107 -12.81 -8.85 -9.90
C LEU A 107 -11.61 -9.16 -10.81
N ARG A 108 -11.09 -8.12 -11.45
CA ARG A 108 -9.88 -8.20 -12.28
C ARG A 108 -8.85 -7.22 -11.75
N THR A 109 -7.62 -7.66 -11.61
CA THR A 109 -6.48 -6.80 -11.29
C THR A 109 -5.22 -7.28 -11.99
N ILE A 110 -4.09 -6.61 -11.73
CA ILE A 110 -2.84 -6.79 -12.45
C ILE A 110 -1.64 -6.82 -11.51
N HIS A 111 -0.59 -7.46 -11.99
CA HIS A 111 0.78 -7.17 -11.57
C HIS A 111 1.39 -6.15 -12.52
N VAL A 112 2.36 -5.39 -12.06
CA VAL A 112 2.99 -4.34 -12.85
C VAL A 112 4.51 -4.36 -12.69
N ASP A 113 5.21 -4.06 -13.78
CA ASP A 113 6.56 -3.55 -13.69
C ASP A 113 6.49 -2.14 -13.08
N ARG A 114 7.01 -1.99 -11.86
CA ARG A 114 6.91 -0.74 -11.09
C ARG A 114 7.60 0.44 -11.75
N ALA A 115 8.76 0.21 -12.35
CA ALA A 115 9.49 1.27 -13.03
C ALA A 115 8.73 1.76 -14.26
N ARG A 116 8.15 0.83 -15.05
CA ARG A 116 7.32 1.17 -16.22
C ARG A 116 6.03 1.88 -15.80
N LEU A 117 5.34 1.38 -14.76
CA LEU A 117 4.14 2.01 -14.24
C LEU A 117 4.41 3.45 -13.81
N ASN A 118 5.49 3.68 -13.06
CA ASN A 118 5.84 5.00 -12.57
C ASN A 118 6.16 5.95 -13.74
N ARG A 119 6.88 5.48 -14.77
CA ARG A 119 7.13 6.26 -15.99
C ARG A 119 5.82 6.64 -16.70
N SER A 120 4.91 5.70 -16.86
CA SER A 120 3.59 5.97 -17.48
C SER A 120 2.78 7.00 -16.68
N ILE A 121 2.78 6.91 -15.35
CA ILE A 121 2.13 7.91 -14.49
C ILE A 121 2.84 9.28 -14.62
N ARG A 122 4.18 9.31 -14.65
CA ARG A 122 4.96 10.54 -14.84
C ARG A 122 4.66 11.21 -16.17
N GLU A 123 4.56 10.47 -17.26
CA GLU A 123 4.19 11.02 -18.57
C GLU A 123 2.80 11.66 -18.54
N ILE A 124 1.82 11.04 -17.88
CA ILE A 124 0.49 11.61 -17.72
C ILE A 124 0.57 12.87 -16.86
N PHE A 125 1.36 12.83 -15.78
CA PHE A 125 1.59 13.99 -14.92
C PHE A 125 2.17 15.17 -15.70
N LEU A 126 3.22 14.98 -16.50
CA LEU A 126 3.86 16.03 -17.29
C LEU A 126 2.88 16.65 -18.32
N ARG A 127 1.94 15.85 -18.85
CA ARG A 127 0.90 16.32 -19.76
C ARG A 127 -0.31 16.94 -19.06
N SER A 128 -0.41 16.85 -17.74
CA SER A 128 -1.58 17.32 -17.00
C SER A 128 -1.66 18.83 -16.79
N GLY A 129 -0.57 19.55 -17.03
CA GLY A 129 -0.43 20.99 -16.75
C GLY A 129 0.04 21.31 -15.33
N ALA A 130 0.33 20.29 -14.50
CA ALA A 130 1.01 20.50 -13.21
C ALA A 130 2.49 20.82 -13.42
N THR A 131 3.06 21.69 -12.57
CA THR A 131 4.48 22.05 -12.60
C THR A 131 5.27 21.12 -11.68
N LEU A 132 6.39 20.59 -12.16
CA LEU A 132 7.36 19.85 -11.35
C LEU A 132 8.51 20.76 -10.93
N LEU A 133 8.80 20.79 -9.63
CA LEU A 133 10.02 21.37 -9.07
C LEU A 133 10.89 20.24 -8.53
N ALA A 134 12.03 19.99 -9.18
CA ALA A 134 13.02 19.02 -8.74
C ALA A 134 13.78 19.57 -7.52
N ASP A 135 13.21 19.41 -6.34
CA ASP A 135 13.76 19.93 -5.08
C ASP A 135 13.22 19.09 -3.92
N LYS A 136 13.72 19.35 -2.72
CA LYS A 136 13.30 18.66 -1.51
C LYS A 136 12.86 19.65 -0.44
N VAL A 137 11.68 19.40 0.13
CA VAL A 137 11.16 20.14 1.25
C VAL A 137 11.79 19.63 2.54
N PHE A 138 12.44 20.52 3.30
CA PHE A 138 13.05 20.18 4.58
C PHE A 138 12.30 20.77 5.78
N GLN A 139 11.52 21.83 5.58
CA GLN A 139 10.81 22.51 6.67
C GLN A 139 9.38 22.87 6.27
N VAL A 140 8.45 22.64 7.19
CA VAL A 140 7.06 23.11 7.15
C VAL A 140 6.94 24.30 8.09
N VAL A 141 6.58 25.47 7.56
CA VAL A 141 6.26 26.66 8.35
C VAL A 141 4.79 26.60 8.70
N ARG A 142 4.47 26.77 9.98
CA ARG A 142 3.11 26.63 10.52
C ARG A 142 2.61 27.93 11.12
N ASP A 143 1.32 28.13 11.03
CA ASP A 143 0.54 29.09 11.81
C ASP A 143 -0.59 28.32 12.50
N GLY A 144 -0.39 28.00 13.78
CA GLY A 144 -1.26 27.08 14.52
C GLY A 144 -1.39 25.72 13.82
N ASP A 145 -2.61 25.35 13.46
CA ASP A 145 -2.94 24.10 12.74
C ASP A 145 -2.84 24.21 11.21
N ARG A 146 -2.43 25.36 10.68
CA ARG A 146 -2.28 25.62 9.24
C ARG A 146 -0.83 25.49 8.78
N VAL A 147 -0.63 25.12 7.54
CA VAL A 147 0.64 25.29 6.83
C VAL A 147 0.62 26.69 6.20
N SER A 148 1.59 27.53 6.53
CA SER A 148 1.76 28.86 5.94
C SER A 148 2.72 28.87 4.77
N ALA A 149 3.81 28.09 4.84
CA ALA A 149 4.78 27.94 3.77
C ALA A 149 5.57 26.63 3.88
N LEU A 150 6.23 26.25 2.79
CA LEU A 150 7.22 25.16 2.76
C LEU A 150 8.58 25.72 2.36
N LYS A 151 9.66 25.29 3.01
CA LYS A 151 11.03 25.64 2.63
C LYS A 151 11.75 24.46 2.00
N THR A 152 12.43 24.73 0.89
CA THR A 152 13.15 23.73 0.10
C THR A 152 14.66 23.84 0.29
N GLU A 153 15.38 22.75 0.01
CA GLU A 153 16.85 22.70 0.13
C GLU A 153 17.54 23.72 -0.80
N SER A 154 16.94 24.08 -1.93
CA SER A 154 17.44 25.16 -2.79
C SER A 154 17.25 26.58 -2.22
N GLY A 155 16.62 26.71 -1.06
CA GLY A 155 16.36 27.99 -0.39
C GLY A 155 15.08 28.70 -0.82
N SER A 156 14.20 28.04 -1.58
CA SER A 156 12.90 28.61 -1.97
C SER A 156 11.90 28.50 -0.81
N GLU A 157 11.07 29.55 -0.68
CA GLU A 157 9.90 29.54 0.22
C GLU A 157 8.63 29.50 -0.64
N ILE A 158 7.86 28.44 -0.49
CA ILE A 158 6.69 28.15 -1.30
C ILE A 158 5.42 28.39 -0.49
N VAL A 159 4.60 29.28 -0.98
CA VAL A 159 3.30 29.65 -0.40
C VAL A 159 2.19 29.20 -1.33
N SER A 160 1.19 28.51 -0.80
CA SER A 160 -0.01 28.08 -1.53
C SER A 160 -1.23 28.13 -0.60
N ARG A 161 -2.41 28.09 -1.19
CA ARG A 161 -3.65 27.99 -0.40
C ARG A 161 -3.79 26.61 0.22
N TRP A 162 -3.44 25.55 -0.54
CA TRP A 162 -3.58 24.16 -0.14
C TRP A 162 -2.26 23.43 -0.21
N PHE A 163 -2.06 22.48 0.69
CA PHE A 163 -0.86 21.67 0.74
C PHE A 163 -1.22 20.19 0.85
N VAL A 164 -0.47 19.33 0.14
CA VAL A 164 -0.64 17.88 0.22
C VAL A 164 0.72 17.23 0.49
N ASP A 165 0.78 16.43 1.54
CA ASP A 165 1.95 15.61 1.87
C ASP A 165 1.82 14.23 1.24
N ALA A 166 2.64 13.96 0.24
CA ALA A 166 2.85 12.69 -0.44
C ALA A 166 4.33 12.26 -0.36
N SER A 167 5.05 12.71 0.67
CA SER A 167 6.51 12.55 0.82
C SER A 167 6.95 11.12 1.18
N GLY A 168 6.01 10.20 1.36
CA GLY A 168 6.26 8.79 1.66
C GLY A 168 6.56 8.50 3.13
N LEU A 169 6.75 7.21 3.44
CA LEU A 169 6.88 6.70 4.80
C LEU A 169 8.09 7.30 5.54
N ALA A 170 9.24 7.38 4.87
CA ALA A 170 10.48 7.87 5.48
C ALA A 170 10.42 9.34 5.86
N SER A 171 9.74 10.15 5.09
CA SER A 171 9.61 11.59 5.33
C SER A 171 8.44 11.92 6.23
N SER A 172 7.22 11.48 5.92
CA SER A 172 5.98 11.78 6.64
C SER A 172 5.96 13.21 7.18
N LEU A 173 6.10 14.16 6.24
CA LEU A 173 6.53 15.54 6.52
C LEU A 173 5.56 16.27 7.45
N PHE A 174 4.25 16.27 7.11
CA PHE A 174 3.23 16.95 7.93
C PHE A 174 2.97 16.20 9.24
N PRO A 175 2.84 14.86 9.28
CA PRO A 175 2.76 14.14 10.54
C PRO A 175 3.85 14.51 11.53
N ARG A 176 5.11 14.62 11.09
CA ARG A 176 6.22 15.06 11.94
C ARG A 176 6.13 16.52 12.32
N ALA A 177 5.84 17.41 11.37
CA ALA A 177 5.76 18.84 11.60
C ALA A 177 4.66 19.20 12.62
N PHE A 178 3.54 18.47 12.62
CA PHE A 178 2.43 18.68 13.55
C PHE A 178 2.46 17.77 14.78
N ASN A 179 3.53 17.00 15.00
CA ASN A 179 3.67 16.04 16.09
C ASN A 179 2.45 15.12 16.22
N LEU A 180 1.95 14.61 15.08
CA LEU A 180 0.76 13.77 15.08
C LEU A 180 1.06 12.41 15.72
N PRO A 181 0.20 11.90 16.60
CA PRO A 181 0.36 10.58 17.14
C PRO A 181 0.34 9.53 16.03
N SER A 182 1.09 8.46 16.20
CA SER A 182 1.08 7.33 15.28
C SER A 182 0.93 6.02 16.04
N ARG A 183 0.31 5.04 15.38
CA ARG A 183 0.24 3.67 15.84
C ARG A 183 1.04 2.79 14.89
N GLU A 184 1.92 1.99 15.45
CA GLU A 184 2.65 0.94 14.73
C GLU A 184 1.98 -0.42 14.92
N PHE A 185 2.16 -1.30 13.92
CA PHE A 185 1.57 -2.62 13.87
C PHE A 185 2.67 -3.65 13.58
N GLY A 186 2.86 -4.56 14.52
CA GLY A 186 3.91 -5.57 14.45
C GLY A 186 5.34 -5.00 14.53
N PRO A 187 6.34 -5.85 14.36
CA PRO A 187 7.74 -5.44 14.36
C PRO A 187 8.11 -4.73 13.06
N ARG A 188 9.28 -4.09 13.06
CA ARG A 188 9.95 -3.70 11.82
C ARG A 188 10.25 -4.94 11.00
N LYS A 189 9.97 -4.87 9.70
CA LYS A 189 10.19 -5.94 8.73
C LYS A 189 11.28 -5.54 7.74
N VAL A 190 11.94 -6.54 7.18
CA VAL A 190 12.91 -6.39 6.09
C VAL A 190 12.40 -7.22 4.92
N ALA A 191 12.39 -6.61 3.74
CA ALA A 191 12.18 -7.29 2.48
C ALA A 191 13.50 -7.39 1.72
N ILE A 192 13.77 -8.56 1.15
CA ILE A 192 14.95 -8.87 0.31
C ILE A 192 14.41 -9.51 -0.96
N TRP A 193 14.73 -8.98 -2.15
CA TRP A 193 14.16 -9.53 -3.38
C TRP A 193 15.10 -9.42 -4.58
N ASP A 194 14.77 -10.21 -5.59
CA ASP A 194 15.38 -10.17 -6.92
C ASP A 194 14.37 -10.60 -7.99
N TYR A 195 14.79 -10.48 -9.25
CA TYR A 195 14.03 -10.84 -10.43
C TYR A 195 14.66 -12.05 -11.13
N PHE A 196 13.84 -13.03 -11.47
CA PHE A 196 14.27 -14.26 -12.09
C PHE A 196 13.65 -14.41 -13.48
N THR A 197 14.45 -14.86 -14.42
CA THR A 197 13.96 -15.30 -15.72
C THR A 197 13.45 -16.73 -15.62
N VAL A 198 12.21 -16.94 -16.07
CA VAL A 198 11.56 -18.26 -16.07
C VAL A 198 11.07 -18.60 -17.46
N PRO A 199 10.98 -19.90 -17.84
CA PRO A 199 10.48 -20.30 -19.15
C PRO A 199 9.02 -19.84 -19.37
N GLU A 200 8.20 -19.96 -18.35
CA GLU A 200 6.81 -19.57 -18.33
C GLU A 200 6.45 -19.11 -16.91
N SER A 201 5.81 -17.95 -16.80
CA SER A 201 5.36 -17.46 -15.51
C SER A 201 3.96 -18.00 -15.19
N ILE A 202 3.73 -18.28 -13.90
CA ILE A 202 2.39 -18.62 -13.40
C ILE A 202 1.50 -17.37 -13.39
N GLU A 203 0.22 -17.52 -13.68
CA GLU A 203 -0.76 -16.47 -13.47
C GLU A 203 -1.05 -16.31 -11.97
N GLY A 204 -1.11 -15.08 -11.50
CA GLY A 204 -1.45 -14.77 -10.10
C GLY A 204 -0.25 -14.58 -9.17
N THR A 205 -0.56 -14.16 -7.95
CA THR A 205 0.43 -14.01 -6.88
C THR A 205 0.54 -15.31 -6.10
N THR A 206 1.75 -15.84 -5.92
CA THR A 206 1.99 -16.92 -4.95
C THR A 206 2.65 -16.35 -3.70
N LEU A 207 2.11 -16.69 -2.55
CA LEU A 207 2.67 -16.38 -1.23
C LEU A 207 3.07 -17.68 -0.55
N HIS A 208 4.35 -17.82 -0.24
CA HIS A 208 4.86 -18.94 0.54
C HIS A 208 5.05 -18.45 1.97
N ALA A 209 4.27 -18.97 2.92
CA ALA A 209 4.33 -18.55 4.32
C ALA A 209 4.92 -19.64 5.20
N ASP A 210 5.87 -19.26 6.05
CA ASP A 210 6.40 -20.11 7.10
C ASP A 210 5.64 -19.82 8.39
N CYS A 211 4.75 -20.74 8.73
CA CYS A 211 3.90 -20.69 9.91
C CYS A 211 4.36 -21.64 11.02
N GLU A 212 5.44 -22.39 10.81
CA GLU A 212 5.99 -23.34 11.78
C GLU A 212 6.96 -22.60 12.71
N GLY A 213 6.70 -22.65 13.99
CA GLY A 213 7.59 -22.09 15.00
C GLY A 213 6.96 -21.03 15.90
N PRO A 214 7.64 -20.67 16.99
CA PRO A 214 7.15 -19.70 17.97
C PRO A 214 7.34 -18.25 17.54
N PHE A 215 8.01 -18.00 16.41
CA PHE A 215 8.41 -16.69 15.96
C PHE A 215 7.40 -16.06 15.00
N TYR A 216 7.61 -14.79 14.74
CA TYR A 216 6.85 -14.00 13.80
C TYR A 216 6.94 -14.60 12.39
N THR A 217 5.81 -14.74 11.70
CA THR A 217 5.75 -15.34 10.37
C THR A 217 6.67 -14.63 9.40
N SER A 218 7.48 -15.41 8.69
CA SER A 218 8.16 -14.95 7.48
C SER A 218 7.42 -15.48 6.24
N TRP A 219 7.61 -14.82 5.11
CA TRP A 219 6.95 -15.22 3.88
C TRP A 219 7.74 -14.80 2.65
N VAL A 220 7.49 -15.50 1.55
CA VAL A 220 8.07 -15.20 0.25
C VAL A 220 6.95 -14.91 -0.73
N TRP A 221 7.07 -13.81 -1.48
CA TRP A 221 6.22 -13.57 -2.64
C TRP A 221 6.83 -14.11 -3.92
N GLN A 222 5.98 -14.52 -4.84
CA GLN A 222 6.34 -14.87 -6.21
C GLN A 222 5.30 -14.16 -7.11
N ILE A 223 5.75 -13.15 -7.86
CA ILE A 223 4.88 -12.23 -8.61
C ILE A 223 5.37 -12.16 -10.05
N PRO A 224 4.60 -12.65 -11.04
CA PRO A 224 4.96 -12.55 -12.44
C PRO A 224 4.73 -11.11 -12.93
N ILE A 225 5.81 -10.40 -13.24
CA ILE A 225 5.76 -9.01 -13.74
C ILE A 225 5.81 -8.94 -15.28
N HIS A 226 6.34 -9.98 -15.89
CA HIS A 226 6.35 -10.22 -17.34
C HIS A 226 6.13 -11.71 -17.63
N PRO A 227 5.80 -12.10 -18.86
CA PRO A 227 5.60 -13.50 -19.21
C PRO A 227 6.75 -14.44 -18.79
N ASN A 228 7.99 -13.93 -18.84
CA ASN A 228 9.20 -14.71 -18.54
C ASN A 228 10.00 -14.12 -17.36
N THR A 229 9.38 -13.24 -16.55
CA THR A 229 10.06 -12.63 -15.42
C THR A 229 9.19 -12.65 -14.17
N VAL A 230 9.76 -13.18 -13.11
CA VAL A 230 9.12 -13.28 -11.80
C VAL A 230 9.91 -12.49 -10.77
N SER A 231 9.23 -11.62 -10.05
CA SER A 231 9.75 -11.01 -8.82
C SER A 231 9.59 -12.00 -7.68
N VAL A 232 10.67 -12.28 -6.97
CA VAL A 232 10.64 -13.15 -5.79
C VAL A 232 11.28 -12.41 -4.63
N GLY A 233 10.57 -12.32 -3.51
CA GLY A 233 11.10 -11.60 -2.36
C GLY A 233 10.70 -12.21 -1.04
N TYR A 234 11.64 -12.18 -0.12
CA TYR A 234 11.54 -12.68 1.23
C TYR A 234 11.28 -11.54 2.22
N VAL A 235 10.30 -11.73 3.08
CA VAL A 235 9.97 -10.78 4.16
C VAL A 235 10.08 -11.48 5.51
N ALA A 236 10.85 -10.89 6.41
CA ALA A 236 10.99 -11.36 7.78
C ALA A 236 11.02 -10.20 8.78
N SER A 237 10.93 -10.51 10.07
CA SER A 237 11.14 -9.50 11.11
C SER A 237 12.59 -8.99 11.08
N GLY A 238 12.77 -7.71 11.39
CA GLY A 238 14.11 -7.11 11.45
C GLY A 238 14.99 -7.77 12.51
N ASP A 239 14.39 -8.29 13.57
CA ASP A 239 15.12 -8.98 14.65
C ASP A 239 15.66 -10.34 14.17
N ASP A 240 14.88 -11.10 13.37
CA ASP A 240 15.35 -12.35 12.76
C ASP A 240 16.54 -12.09 11.83
N ILE A 241 16.41 -11.14 10.93
CA ILE A 241 17.50 -10.77 10.00
C ILE A 241 18.74 -10.33 10.78
N LYS A 242 18.57 -9.51 11.84
CA LYS A 242 19.67 -9.06 12.68
C LYS A 242 20.38 -10.23 13.39
N GLN A 243 19.63 -11.16 13.96
CA GLN A 243 20.15 -12.34 14.62
C GLN A 243 20.97 -13.21 13.65
N ARG A 244 20.44 -13.50 12.47
CA ARG A 244 21.14 -14.27 11.45
C ARG A 244 22.42 -13.58 10.94
N ARG A 245 22.38 -12.26 10.79
CA ARG A 245 23.57 -11.44 10.48
C ARG A 245 24.65 -11.52 11.59
N GLN A 246 24.24 -11.51 12.87
CA GLN A 246 25.16 -11.69 14.00
C GLN A 246 25.78 -13.10 14.06
N GLN A 247 25.10 -14.11 13.49
CA GLN A 247 25.60 -15.46 13.33
C GLN A 247 26.55 -15.61 12.11
N GLY A 248 26.87 -14.51 11.43
CA GLY A 248 27.81 -14.48 10.30
C GLY A 248 27.18 -14.69 8.92
N GLN A 249 25.85 -14.88 8.82
CA GLN A 249 25.21 -15.06 7.52
C GLN A 249 25.19 -13.73 6.74
N SER A 250 25.53 -13.77 5.46
CA SER A 250 25.31 -12.68 4.51
C SER A 250 23.82 -12.51 4.16
N ILE A 251 23.42 -11.37 3.61
CA ILE A 251 22.05 -11.18 3.11
C ILE A 251 21.72 -12.20 2.01
N GLN A 252 22.70 -12.51 1.14
CA GLN A 252 22.55 -13.52 0.10
C GLN A 252 22.27 -14.90 0.69
N GLU A 253 23.07 -15.34 1.67
CA GLU A 253 22.87 -16.64 2.32
C GLU A 253 21.52 -16.74 3.05
N ILE A 254 21.08 -15.65 3.67
CA ILE A 254 19.75 -15.56 4.30
C ILE A 254 18.65 -15.77 3.25
N TYR A 255 18.71 -15.04 2.15
CA TYR A 255 17.74 -15.12 1.07
C TYR A 255 17.73 -16.51 0.41
N ASP A 256 18.89 -17.02 -0.01
CA ASP A 256 19.02 -18.31 -0.68
C ASP A 256 18.55 -19.48 0.19
N SER A 257 18.93 -19.47 1.47
CA SER A 257 18.48 -20.51 2.40
C SER A 257 16.96 -20.53 2.57
N GLN A 258 16.35 -19.36 2.53
CA GLN A 258 14.89 -19.25 2.62
C GLN A 258 14.22 -19.78 1.34
N LEU A 259 14.69 -19.40 0.16
CA LEU A 259 14.14 -19.90 -1.09
C LEU A 259 14.31 -21.42 -1.24
N LYS A 260 15.48 -21.95 -0.86
CA LYS A 260 15.76 -23.40 -0.85
C LYS A 260 14.80 -24.20 0.01
N SER A 261 14.20 -23.59 1.02
CA SER A 261 13.23 -24.23 1.90
C SER A 261 11.87 -24.51 1.25
N TYR A 262 11.58 -23.87 0.10
CA TYR A 262 10.34 -24.05 -0.65
C TYR A 262 10.58 -24.79 -1.96
N LYS A 263 9.87 -25.91 -2.16
CA LYS A 263 10.05 -26.81 -3.32
C LYS A 263 9.91 -26.10 -4.66
N GLY A 264 9.11 -25.14 -4.85
CA GLY A 264 8.92 -24.44 -6.13
C GLY A 264 9.86 -23.25 -6.37
N LEU A 265 10.74 -22.92 -5.40
CA LEU A 265 11.64 -21.76 -5.52
C LEU A 265 13.11 -22.16 -5.59
N ARG A 266 13.44 -23.41 -5.24
CA ARG A 266 14.82 -23.91 -5.23
C ARG A 266 15.47 -23.80 -6.61
N ASP A 267 14.73 -24.17 -7.64
CA ASP A 267 15.24 -24.23 -9.02
C ASP A 267 15.52 -22.83 -9.61
N LEU A 268 14.94 -21.78 -9.01
CA LEU A 268 15.21 -20.40 -9.41
C LEU A 268 16.62 -19.91 -9.05
N LEU A 269 17.30 -20.62 -8.15
CA LEU A 269 18.67 -20.28 -7.72
C LEU A 269 19.76 -20.88 -8.62
N GLU A 270 19.38 -21.60 -9.67
CA GLU A 270 20.29 -22.20 -10.65
C GLU A 270 19.95 -21.66 -12.06
N PRO A 271 20.82 -20.86 -12.70
CA PRO A 271 22.15 -20.39 -12.29
C PRO A 271 22.13 -19.34 -11.16
N PRO A 272 23.30 -19.09 -10.52
CA PRO A 272 23.41 -18.09 -9.46
C PRO A 272 22.95 -16.71 -9.92
N HIS A 273 22.49 -15.90 -8.96
CA HIS A 273 22.03 -14.54 -9.20
C HIS A 273 23.01 -13.70 -10.02
N ALA A 274 22.51 -13.05 -11.05
CA ALA A 274 23.29 -12.15 -11.90
C ALA A 274 23.35 -10.72 -11.36
N SER A 275 22.47 -10.36 -10.43
CA SER A 275 22.35 -9.00 -9.88
C SER A 275 22.51 -8.98 -8.35
N ALA A 276 22.86 -7.81 -7.81
CA ALA A 276 22.85 -7.61 -6.37
C ALA A 276 21.41 -7.61 -5.84
N LEU A 277 21.18 -8.32 -4.72
CA LEU A 277 19.88 -8.33 -4.05
C LEU A 277 19.45 -6.93 -3.63
N ARG A 278 18.19 -6.64 -3.83
CA ARG A 278 17.55 -5.42 -3.33
C ARG A 278 17.03 -5.63 -1.92
N THR A 279 17.14 -4.60 -1.09
CA THR A 279 16.66 -4.66 0.29
C THR A 279 15.95 -3.39 0.68
N THR A 280 14.89 -3.52 1.47
CA THR A 280 14.24 -2.38 2.12
C THR A 280 13.73 -2.77 3.50
N SER A 281 13.60 -1.79 4.39
CA SER A 281 12.99 -2.01 5.71
C SER A 281 11.77 -1.11 5.88
N PHE A 282 10.73 -1.65 6.50
CA PHE A 282 9.49 -0.93 6.73
C PHE A 282 8.87 -1.28 8.08
N ILE A 283 7.98 -0.42 8.53
CA ILE A 283 7.09 -0.68 9.65
C ILE A 283 5.67 -0.25 9.27
N CYS A 284 4.71 -1.13 9.50
CA CYS A 284 3.32 -0.79 9.27
C CYS A 284 2.90 0.27 10.28
N ARG A 285 2.37 1.40 9.80
CA ARG A 285 2.04 2.55 10.63
C ARG A 285 0.81 3.27 10.13
N ALA A 286 0.02 3.81 11.03
CA ALA A 286 -1.04 4.76 10.73
C ALA A 286 -0.93 5.96 11.67
N HIS A 287 -1.01 7.18 11.12
CA HIS A 287 -1.03 8.39 11.92
C HIS A 287 -2.43 8.64 12.50
N GLY A 288 -2.54 9.36 13.62
CA GLY A 288 -3.84 9.65 14.25
C GLY A 288 -4.72 10.63 13.48
N LYS A 289 -4.15 11.36 12.51
CA LYS A 289 -4.83 12.37 11.72
C LYS A 289 -4.12 12.54 10.38
N THR A 290 -4.87 12.73 9.29
CA THR A 290 -4.31 12.92 7.93
C THR A 290 -4.85 14.17 7.24
N SER A 291 -5.42 15.09 7.99
CA SER A 291 -5.98 16.33 7.45
C SER A 291 -5.90 17.48 8.46
N GLY A 292 -5.76 18.70 7.94
CA GLY A 292 -5.84 19.95 8.70
C GLY A 292 -6.67 21.01 7.99
N PRO A 293 -6.63 22.26 8.47
CA PRO A 293 -7.43 23.32 7.87
C PRO A 293 -7.17 23.53 6.38
N ASN A 294 -5.90 23.46 5.95
CA ASN A 294 -5.49 23.68 4.57
C ASN A 294 -4.47 22.63 4.06
N TRP A 295 -4.40 21.49 4.72
CA TRP A 295 -3.48 20.42 4.32
C TRP A 295 -4.12 19.04 4.45
N LEU A 296 -3.64 18.13 3.60
CA LEU A 296 -4.00 16.71 3.58
C LEU A 296 -2.73 15.85 3.46
N VAL A 297 -2.80 14.61 3.95
CA VAL A 297 -1.72 13.62 3.83
C VAL A 297 -2.24 12.44 3.02
N VAL A 298 -1.46 11.97 2.04
CA VAL A 298 -1.84 10.90 1.11
C VAL A 298 -0.77 9.80 1.03
N GLY A 299 -1.15 8.62 0.58
CA GLY A 299 -0.23 7.49 0.39
C GLY A 299 0.43 7.04 1.69
N GLU A 300 1.66 6.59 1.60
CA GLU A 300 2.43 6.09 2.75
C GLU A 300 2.82 7.16 3.77
N SER A 301 2.77 8.44 3.39
CA SER A 301 2.88 9.54 4.35
C SER A 301 1.72 9.54 5.36
N ALA A 302 0.54 9.06 4.95
CA ALA A 302 -0.64 8.94 5.82
C ALA A 302 -0.64 7.64 6.61
N ALA A 303 -0.40 6.53 5.92
CA ALA A 303 -0.35 5.20 6.51
C ALA A 303 0.40 4.21 5.62
N MET A 304 1.25 3.40 6.22
CA MET A 304 1.86 2.22 5.61
C MET A 304 1.05 0.99 5.96
N VAL A 305 0.58 0.30 4.94
CA VAL A 305 -0.13 -0.98 5.08
C VAL A 305 0.80 -2.12 4.71
N ASP A 306 0.63 -3.28 5.35
CA ASP A 306 1.48 -4.44 5.10
C ASP A 306 1.47 -4.83 3.60
N PRO A 307 2.63 -5.00 2.96
CA PRO A 307 2.73 -5.27 1.53
C PRO A 307 2.09 -6.60 1.11
N MET A 308 1.89 -7.54 2.03
CA MET A 308 1.14 -8.76 1.76
C MET A 308 -0.29 -8.47 1.25
N THR A 309 -0.85 -7.31 1.59
CA THR A 309 -2.18 -6.89 1.12
C THR A 309 -2.21 -6.39 -0.32
N SER A 310 -1.06 -6.18 -0.96
CA SER A 310 -0.95 -5.55 -2.28
C SER A 310 -1.63 -4.17 -2.38
N ASN A 311 -1.77 -3.44 -1.27
CA ASN A 311 -2.62 -2.23 -1.17
C ASN A 311 -1.85 -0.91 -1.23
N GLY A 312 -0.52 -0.90 -1.21
CA GLY A 312 0.27 0.35 -1.13
C GLY A 312 -0.02 1.33 -2.28
N VAL A 313 0.12 0.88 -3.53
CA VAL A 313 -0.17 1.70 -4.72
C VAL A 313 -1.64 2.07 -4.80
N THR A 314 -2.51 1.12 -4.52
CA THR A 314 -3.97 1.33 -4.53
C THR A 314 -4.38 2.37 -3.50
N ALA A 315 -3.84 2.31 -2.28
CA ALA A 315 -4.08 3.30 -1.23
C ALA A 315 -3.57 4.69 -1.66
N ALA A 316 -2.38 4.75 -2.27
CA ALA A 316 -1.84 6.00 -2.80
C ALA A 316 -2.77 6.65 -3.83
N LEU A 317 -3.24 5.89 -4.82
CA LEU A 317 -4.17 6.37 -5.84
C LEU A 317 -5.53 6.79 -5.26
N ARG A 318 -6.06 6.02 -4.30
CA ARG A 318 -7.33 6.29 -3.63
C ARG A 318 -7.26 7.56 -2.81
N HIS A 319 -6.25 7.67 -1.94
CA HIS A 319 -6.05 8.88 -1.13
C HIS A 319 -5.88 10.12 -2.02
N SER A 320 -5.16 9.99 -3.13
CA SER A 320 -4.97 11.05 -4.12
C SER A 320 -6.29 11.52 -4.72
N LEU A 321 -7.13 10.59 -5.16
CA LEU A 321 -8.45 10.91 -5.73
C LEU A 321 -9.37 11.61 -4.70
N GLU A 322 -9.42 11.10 -3.47
CA GLU A 322 -10.26 11.66 -2.41
C GLU A 322 -9.78 13.03 -1.95
N ALA A 323 -8.47 13.18 -1.73
CA ALA A 323 -7.85 14.45 -1.35
C ALA A 323 -8.09 15.52 -2.41
N SER A 324 -7.89 15.16 -3.69
CA SER A 324 -8.11 16.07 -4.81
C SER A 324 -9.57 16.51 -4.95
N ARG A 325 -10.52 15.58 -4.81
CA ARG A 325 -11.96 15.90 -4.80
C ARG A 325 -12.33 16.82 -3.66
N LEU A 326 -11.74 16.61 -2.48
CA LEU A 326 -12.00 17.44 -1.32
C LEU A 326 -11.48 18.86 -1.54
N ILE A 327 -10.24 19.04 -1.99
CA ILE A 327 -9.65 20.35 -2.30
C ILE A 327 -10.45 21.04 -3.41
N ALA A 328 -10.73 20.35 -4.52
CA ALA A 328 -11.46 20.92 -5.65
C ALA A 328 -12.86 21.42 -5.24
N ARG A 329 -13.56 20.67 -4.39
CA ARG A 329 -14.89 21.06 -3.87
C ARG A 329 -14.84 22.34 -3.03
N TYR A 330 -13.76 22.55 -2.28
CA TYR A 330 -13.61 23.69 -1.36
C TYR A 330 -12.57 24.70 -1.83
N ARG A 331 -12.21 24.68 -3.12
CA ARG A 331 -11.11 25.50 -3.70
C ARG A 331 -11.23 27.00 -3.43
N ASN A 332 -12.46 27.53 -3.32
CA ASN A 332 -12.73 28.95 -3.07
C ASN A 332 -12.79 29.30 -1.58
N ARG A 333 -12.56 28.35 -0.67
CA ARG A 333 -12.50 28.59 0.77
C ARG A 333 -11.07 28.70 1.24
N GLU A 334 -10.86 29.36 2.36
CA GLU A 334 -9.53 29.46 2.99
C GLU A 334 -9.17 28.21 3.80
N GLN A 335 -10.18 27.40 4.15
CA GLN A 335 -9.98 26.18 4.92
C GLN A 335 -11.02 25.12 4.59
N LEU A 336 -10.60 23.85 4.77
CA LEU A 336 -11.50 22.70 4.70
C LEU A 336 -12.46 22.72 5.88
N PRO A 337 -13.78 22.56 5.67
CA PRO A 337 -14.73 22.41 6.76
C PRO A 337 -14.36 21.21 7.64
N TRP A 338 -14.63 21.35 8.94
CA TRP A 338 -14.25 20.33 9.93
C TRP A 338 -14.80 18.94 9.59
N LEU A 339 -16.07 18.80 9.29
CA LEU A 339 -16.70 17.50 9.03
C LEU A 339 -16.10 16.78 7.81
N PRO A 340 -16.03 17.37 6.58
CA PRO A 340 -15.42 16.70 5.43
C PRO A 340 -13.97 16.28 5.64
N ARG A 341 -13.13 17.11 6.28
CA ARG A 341 -11.73 16.78 6.54
C ARG A 341 -11.58 15.66 7.55
N THR A 342 -12.45 15.63 8.59
CA THR A 342 -12.48 14.55 9.58
C THR A 342 -12.92 13.24 8.93
N MET A 343 -13.93 13.28 8.06
CA MET A 343 -14.38 12.09 7.32
C MET A 343 -13.31 11.54 6.38
N TYR A 344 -12.57 12.40 5.68
CA TYR A 344 -11.41 12.00 4.89
C TYR A 344 -10.40 11.25 5.77
N SER A 345 -10.00 11.87 6.87
CA SER A 345 -9.04 11.31 7.81
C SER A 345 -9.49 9.95 8.34
N ARG A 346 -10.76 9.82 8.73
CA ARG A 346 -11.32 8.54 9.22
C ARG A 346 -11.26 7.44 8.16
N ARG A 347 -11.66 7.73 6.91
CA ARG A 347 -11.61 6.72 5.84
C ARG A 347 -10.21 6.20 5.58
N VAL A 348 -9.22 7.11 5.49
CA VAL A 348 -7.81 6.73 5.32
C VAL A 348 -7.34 5.84 6.46
N LEU A 349 -7.62 6.25 7.69
CA LEU A 349 -7.10 5.58 8.88
C LEU A 349 -7.87 4.32 9.25
N ASP A 350 -9.19 4.31 9.10
CA ASP A 350 -10.00 3.12 9.38
C ASP A 350 -9.61 1.97 8.45
N MET A 351 -9.33 2.28 7.18
CA MET A 351 -8.86 1.30 6.22
C MET A 351 -7.47 0.75 6.58
N ALA A 352 -6.52 1.64 6.86
CA ALA A 352 -5.17 1.23 7.25
C ALA A 352 -5.17 0.42 8.56
N ASN A 353 -5.93 0.86 9.54
CA ASN A 353 -6.10 0.15 10.81
C ASN A 353 -6.75 -1.22 10.62
N PHE A 354 -7.74 -1.33 9.73
CA PHE A 354 -8.40 -2.60 9.42
C PHE A 354 -7.41 -3.58 8.80
N PHE A 355 -6.72 -3.21 7.73
CA PHE A 355 -5.76 -4.09 7.07
C PHE A 355 -4.61 -4.47 8.00
N ASN A 356 -3.95 -3.52 8.63
CA ASN A 356 -2.82 -3.82 9.50
C ASN A 356 -3.21 -4.68 10.69
N SER A 357 -4.32 -4.37 11.37
CA SER A 357 -4.79 -5.19 12.49
C SER A 357 -5.25 -6.58 12.04
N GLY A 358 -5.82 -6.69 10.84
CA GLY A 358 -6.25 -7.96 10.26
C GLY A 358 -5.06 -8.87 9.96
N ILE A 359 -4.07 -8.33 9.27
CA ILE A 359 -2.85 -9.06 8.93
C ILE A 359 -2.11 -9.51 10.19
N GLU A 360 -1.91 -8.62 11.17
CA GLU A 360 -1.24 -9.00 12.42
C GLU A 360 -1.95 -10.15 13.13
N ARG A 361 -3.29 -10.16 13.14
CA ARG A 361 -4.07 -11.19 13.83
C ARG A 361 -4.22 -12.49 13.05
N VAL A 362 -4.38 -12.40 11.74
CA VAL A 362 -4.70 -13.58 10.92
C VAL A 362 -3.44 -14.25 10.39
N ILE A 363 -2.46 -13.47 9.97
CA ILE A 363 -1.25 -14.02 9.33
C ILE A 363 -0.10 -14.14 10.32
N TYR A 364 0.14 -13.12 11.13
CA TYR A 364 1.31 -13.10 12.03
C TYR A 364 1.03 -13.63 13.43
N ASP A 365 -0.22 -13.63 13.91
CA ASP A 365 -0.59 -14.23 15.19
C ASP A 365 -0.81 -15.76 15.04
N TRP A 366 0.15 -16.54 15.50
CA TRP A 366 0.21 -17.99 15.38
C TRP A 366 -1.07 -18.76 15.79
N PRO A 367 -1.86 -18.40 16.84
CA PRO A 367 -3.06 -19.14 17.21
C PRO A 367 -4.13 -19.23 16.14
N ILE A 368 -4.26 -18.18 15.32
CA ILE A 368 -5.30 -18.10 14.29
C ILE A 368 -4.83 -18.81 13.02
N ARG A 369 -3.54 -18.74 12.70
CA ARG A 369 -2.96 -19.32 11.49
C ARG A 369 -3.29 -20.79 11.26
N ASN A 370 -3.20 -21.60 12.32
CA ASN A 370 -3.34 -23.05 12.21
C ASN A 370 -4.80 -23.56 12.11
N ARG A 371 -5.82 -22.73 12.36
CA ARG A 371 -7.21 -23.17 12.40
C ARG A 371 -8.13 -22.56 11.36
N ILE A 372 -7.79 -21.39 10.86
CA ILE A 372 -8.70 -20.61 10.00
C ILE A 372 -8.00 -20.21 8.68
N GLY A 373 -6.70 -20.41 8.59
CA GLY A 373 -5.85 -20.33 7.41
C GLY A 373 -6.22 -19.31 6.33
N ALA A 374 -6.02 -19.71 5.10
CA ALA A 374 -6.20 -18.90 3.91
C ALA A 374 -7.65 -18.48 3.65
N LEU A 375 -8.65 -19.26 4.09
CA LEU A 375 -10.06 -18.92 3.88
C LEU A 375 -10.41 -17.57 4.50
N VAL A 376 -10.04 -17.36 5.78
CA VAL A 376 -10.30 -16.08 6.44
C VAL A 376 -9.43 -14.96 5.89
N ALA A 377 -8.18 -15.25 5.57
CA ALA A 377 -7.30 -14.26 4.93
C ALA A 377 -7.85 -13.81 3.59
N GLY A 378 -8.30 -14.76 2.76
CA GLY A 378 -8.91 -14.49 1.48
C GLY A 378 -10.16 -13.63 1.60
N ASP A 379 -11.11 -13.99 2.45
CA ASP A 379 -12.34 -13.26 2.66
C ASP A 379 -12.13 -11.88 3.30
N VAL A 380 -11.19 -11.77 4.24
CA VAL A 380 -10.80 -10.49 4.85
C VAL A 380 -10.26 -9.51 3.80
N TYR A 381 -9.64 -9.99 2.72
CA TYR A 381 -9.20 -9.12 1.62
C TYR A 381 -10.27 -8.86 0.58
N THR A 382 -11.00 -9.90 0.19
CA THR A 382 -11.93 -9.83 -0.93
C THR A 382 -13.15 -8.98 -0.61
N ILE A 383 -13.74 -9.16 0.57
CA ILE A 383 -14.93 -8.43 0.99
C ILE A 383 -14.68 -6.91 1.06
N PRO A 384 -13.62 -6.42 1.73
CA PRO A 384 -13.31 -4.99 1.69
C PRO A 384 -12.97 -4.48 0.30
N ALA A 385 -12.17 -5.20 -0.48
CA ALA A 385 -11.83 -4.79 -1.84
C ALA A 385 -13.08 -4.69 -2.72
N TRP A 386 -13.98 -5.69 -2.65
CA TRP A 386 -15.26 -5.66 -3.33
C TRP A 386 -16.16 -4.51 -2.85
N SER A 387 -16.30 -4.34 -1.54
CA SER A 387 -17.11 -3.28 -0.95
C SER A 387 -16.60 -1.90 -1.35
N ILE A 388 -15.27 -1.71 -1.33
CA ILE A 388 -14.63 -0.48 -1.76
C ILE A 388 -14.89 -0.25 -3.24
N ASN A 389 -14.67 -1.24 -4.09
CA ASN A 389 -14.86 -1.11 -5.53
C ASN A 389 -16.32 -0.75 -5.87
N ASN A 390 -17.29 -1.39 -5.22
CA ASN A 390 -18.70 -1.06 -5.39
C ASN A 390 -19.05 0.33 -4.86
N ILE A 391 -18.52 0.73 -3.70
CA ILE A 391 -18.74 2.06 -3.14
C ILE A 391 -18.10 3.14 -4.02
N TYR A 392 -16.90 2.89 -4.54
CA TYR A 392 -16.21 3.83 -5.43
C TYR A 392 -16.84 3.94 -6.81
N SER A 393 -17.37 2.85 -7.36
CA SER A 393 -17.97 2.85 -8.69
C SER A 393 -19.41 3.36 -8.71
N ARG A 394 -20.19 3.13 -7.65
CA ARG A 394 -21.63 3.42 -7.61
C ARG A 394 -22.04 4.55 -6.69
N ILE A 395 -21.29 4.81 -5.64
CA ILE A 395 -21.61 5.82 -4.62
C ILE A 395 -20.44 6.80 -4.54
N GLN A 396 -20.71 8.10 -4.65
CA GLN A 396 -19.65 9.10 -4.51
C GLN A 396 -18.96 8.94 -3.13
N PRO A 397 -17.67 8.64 -3.08
CA PRO A 397 -16.98 8.26 -1.83
C PRO A 397 -16.94 9.39 -0.79
N SER A 398 -17.18 10.63 -1.20
CA SER A 398 -17.22 11.81 -0.33
C SER A 398 -18.56 12.03 0.37
N GLY A 399 -19.54 11.17 0.15
CA GLY A 399 -20.87 11.28 0.78
C GLY A 399 -20.89 10.80 2.23
N LEU A 400 -21.69 11.44 3.07
CA LEU A 400 -21.89 11.05 4.47
C LEU A 400 -22.35 9.59 4.57
N VAL A 401 -23.36 9.21 3.78
CA VAL A 401 -23.95 7.86 3.78
C VAL A 401 -22.92 6.80 3.40
N SER A 402 -22.11 7.01 2.34
CA SER A 402 -21.09 6.06 1.93
C SER A 402 -19.99 5.87 2.99
N THR A 403 -19.61 6.95 3.68
CA THR A 403 -18.63 6.88 4.78
C THR A 403 -19.19 6.13 5.98
N MET A 404 -20.46 6.33 6.32
CA MET A 404 -21.12 5.61 7.42
C MET A 404 -21.28 4.12 7.09
N LEU A 405 -21.73 3.77 5.87
CA LEU A 405 -21.85 2.39 5.43
C LEU A 405 -20.49 1.68 5.42
N PHE A 406 -19.47 2.34 4.90
CA PHE A 406 -18.11 1.82 4.90
C PHE A 406 -17.58 1.60 6.33
N GLY A 407 -17.76 2.57 7.23
CA GLY A 407 -17.41 2.46 8.63
C GLY A 407 -18.16 1.30 9.34
N LEU A 408 -19.44 1.09 9.01
CA LEU A 408 -20.24 0.01 9.55
C LEU A 408 -19.71 -1.36 9.07
N ILE A 409 -19.41 -1.51 7.78
CA ILE A 409 -18.84 -2.75 7.22
C ILE A 409 -17.50 -3.07 7.91
N LEU A 410 -16.60 -2.10 8.01
CA LEU A 410 -15.32 -2.30 8.69
C LEU A 410 -15.47 -2.62 10.17
N ALA A 411 -16.41 -1.98 10.88
CA ALA A 411 -16.69 -2.25 12.28
C ALA A 411 -17.24 -3.67 12.47
N THR A 412 -18.14 -4.12 11.60
CA THR A 412 -18.71 -5.48 11.64
C THR A 412 -17.62 -6.54 11.41
N LEU A 413 -16.80 -6.37 10.37
CA LEU A 413 -15.69 -7.28 10.09
C LEU A 413 -14.67 -7.30 11.23
N ARG A 414 -14.32 -6.15 11.78
CA ARG A 414 -13.41 -6.04 12.93
C ARG A 414 -13.98 -6.73 14.17
N THR A 415 -15.29 -6.62 14.43
CA THR A 415 -15.95 -7.29 15.54
C THR A 415 -15.94 -8.79 15.34
N ALA A 416 -16.27 -9.28 14.14
CA ALA A 416 -16.19 -10.70 13.81
C ALA A 416 -14.78 -11.26 14.01
N MET A 417 -13.75 -10.55 13.55
CA MET A 417 -12.34 -10.93 13.74
C MET A 417 -11.93 -10.93 15.22
N ASN A 418 -12.41 -9.98 16.03
CA ASN A 418 -12.14 -9.94 17.46
C ASN A 418 -12.78 -11.14 18.19
N LEU A 419 -14.02 -11.50 17.83
CA LEU A 419 -14.71 -12.65 18.38
C LEU A 419 -13.99 -13.95 18.02
N LEU A 420 -13.62 -14.13 16.76
CA LEU A 420 -12.84 -15.29 16.31
C LEU A 420 -11.51 -15.42 17.07
N ASN A 421 -10.79 -14.31 17.24
CA ASN A 421 -9.54 -14.28 18.00
C ASN A 421 -9.76 -14.67 19.47
N TRP A 422 -10.84 -14.16 20.09
CA TRP A 422 -11.19 -14.50 21.46
C TRP A 422 -11.52 -16.00 21.62
N PHE A 423 -12.32 -16.58 20.70
CA PHE A 423 -12.63 -18.02 20.70
C PHE A 423 -11.36 -18.87 20.53
N CYS A 424 -10.47 -18.52 19.60
CA CYS A 424 -9.22 -19.24 19.37
C CYS A 424 -8.29 -19.20 20.59
N LYS A 425 -8.17 -18.04 21.26
CA LYS A 425 -7.36 -17.92 22.49
C LYS A 425 -7.91 -18.78 23.64
N ARG A 426 -9.22 -18.77 23.84
CA ARG A 426 -9.89 -19.56 24.90
C ARG A 426 -9.76 -21.05 24.68
N SER A 427 -9.94 -21.51 23.45
CA SER A 427 -9.77 -22.90 23.04
C SER A 427 -8.35 -23.43 23.28
N ARG A 428 -7.35 -22.56 23.21
CA ARG A 428 -5.94 -22.89 23.43
C ARG A 428 -5.60 -23.00 24.92
N GLN A 429 -6.11 -22.06 25.72
CA GLN A 429 -5.95 -22.13 27.19
C GLN A 429 -6.58 -23.43 27.75
N ALA A 430 -7.73 -23.82 27.22
CA ALA A 430 -8.36 -25.10 27.59
C ALA A 430 -7.53 -26.32 27.17
N ALA A 431 -6.93 -26.30 25.95
CA ALA A 431 -6.07 -27.39 25.47
C ALA A 431 -4.75 -27.50 26.26
N GLN A 432 -4.18 -26.37 26.67
CA GLN A 432 -2.98 -26.34 27.52
C GLN A 432 -3.25 -26.81 28.94
N ALA A 433 -4.40 -26.46 29.51
CA ALA A 433 -4.82 -26.94 30.84
C ALA A 433 -5.05 -28.45 30.86
N CYS A 434 -5.60 -29.02 29.77
CA CYS A 434 -5.75 -30.49 29.65
C CYS A 434 -4.44 -31.25 29.40
N ALA A 435 -3.39 -30.58 28.89
CA ALA A 435 -2.09 -31.21 28.66
C ALA A 435 -1.16 -31.17 29.90
N THR A 436 -1.53 -30.38 30.89
CA THR A 436 -0.80 -30.24 32.17
C THR A 436 -1.49 -30.94 33.35
N SER A 437 -2.69 -31.50 33.14
CA SER A 437 -3.40 -32.42 34.03
C SER A 437 -3.20 -33.88 33.60
#